data_0e7e824ca623aaaf933ea789d600b62a
#
_entry.id   0e7e824ca623aaaf933ea789d600b62a
#
_cell.length_a   1.000
_cell.length_b   1.000
_cell.length_c   1.000
_cell.angle_alpha   90.00
_cell.angle_beta   90.00
_cell.angle_gamma   90.00
#
_symmetry.space_group_name_H-M   'P 1'
#
loop_
_entity.id
_entity.type
_entity.pdbx_description
1 polymer ?
#
loop_
_entity_poly.entity_id
_entity_poly.type
_entity_poly.pdbx_seq_one_letter_code
_entity_poly.pdbx_strand_id
1 'polypeptide(L)'
;MRNRGKDMKYVVILGDGMADEPIESLGNKTILQAADTPFLDMLSKKSEIGMVHTVPDGMAPGSDTANLSVLGYDPKIYYSGRSPLEALSIGVPMTDTDIALRCNIVTISEEEGVPYEEQTIIDHSSSEISTEDCGILLEAVRKELENDIFKFYLGTSYRHCTIWHNGSVVKLTPPHDVLGQKVGPNLPETESLREMMKKSYEILKNHPLNIERKKKGLNPANSCWFWGAGTKPALSSFEEKTGKKGVMISAVDLLKGIAVGAGMDNIIVPGADGTLHTNYEGKANAAIKALTEDGYDFAYIHVEAPDEMGHQGSVERKIKAVENL
;
A
#
# COMPACT_ATOMS: atom_id res chain seq x y z
N MET A 1 7.76 -15.35 -43.26
CA MET A 1 7.53 -15.84 -41.88
C MET A 1 6.88 -14.69 -41.12
N ARG A 2 5.59 -14.84 -40.72
CA ARG A 2 4.92 -13.83 -39.87
C ARG A 2 5.60 -13.83 -38.52
N ASN A 3 5.99 -12.64 -38.07
CA ASN A 3 6.67 -12.42 -36.79
C ASN A 3 5.66 -12.67 -35.65
N ARG A 4 5.43 -13.94 -35.28
CA ARG A 4 4.43 -14.37 -34.27
C ARG A 4 4.64 -13.76 -32.88
N GLY A 5 5.75 -13.06 -32.63
CA GLY A 5 6.05 -12.46 -31.33
C GLY A 5 5.55 -11.02 -31.14
N LYS A 6 5.15 -10.33 -32.21
CA LYS A 6 4.67 -8.94 -32.14
C LYS A 6 3.16 -8.81 -31.87
N ASP A 7 2.37 -9.85 -32.14
CA ASP A 7 0.91 -9.79 -32.02
C ASP A 7 0.37 -10.49 -30.75
N MET A 8 1.25 -11.09 -29.93
CA MET A 8 0.82 -11.80 -28.71
C MET A 8 0.65 -10.81 -27.56
N LYS A 9 -0.52 -10.83 -26.96
CA LYS A 9 -0.87 -10.05 -25.78
C LYS A 9 -0.82 -10.93 -24.53
N TYR A 10 -0.42 -10.35 -23.43
CA TYR A 10 -0.24 -11.05 -22.15
C TYR A 10 -1.14 -10.40 -21.10
N VAL A 11 -1.79 -11.22 -20.30
CA VAL A 11 -2.63 -10.76 -19.19
C VAL A 11 -2.26 -11.54 -17.96
N VAL A 12 -2.00 -10.85 -16.87
CA VAL A 12 -1.97 -11.42 -15.53
C VAL A 12 -3.23 -10.95 -14.80
N ILE A 13 -4.01 -11.90 -14.31
CA ILE A 13 -5.13 -11.64 -13.41
C ILE A 13 -4.72 -12.19 -12.05
N LEU A 14 -4.45 -11.30 -11.11
CA LEU A 14 -4.09 -11.64 -9.75
C LEU A 14 -5.29 -11.43 -8.83
N GLY A 15 -5.87 -12.53 -8.36
CA GLY A 15 -6.78 -12.51 -7.21
C GLY A 15 -5.94 -12.65 -5.95
N ASP A 16 -5.72 -11.53 -5.25
CA ASP A 16 -4.90 -11.54 -4.03
C ASP A 16 -5.63 -12.27 -2.91
N GLY A 17 -4.89 -13.07 -2.13
CA GLY A 17 -5.43 -13.79 -0.99
C GLY A 17 -6.47 -14.87 -1.32
N MET A 18 -6.60 -15.35 -2.57
CA MET A 18 -7.61 -16.36 -2.95
C MET A 18 -7.40 -17.72 -2.26
N ALA A 19 -6.15 -18.11 -2.07
CA ALA A 19 -5.81 -19.38 -1.42
C ALA A 19 -6.20 -19.36 0.07
N ASP A 20 -6.55 -20.53 0.60
CA ASP A 20 -6.86 -20.72 2.01
C ASP A 20 -6.65 -22.18 2.43
N GLU A 21 -6.57 -22.41 3.73
CA GLU A 21 -6.62 -23.75 4.31
C GLU A 21 -8.04 -24.35 4.27
N PRO A 22 -8.20 -25.68 4.38
CA PRO A 22 -9.51 -26.29 4.50
C PRO A 22 -10.27 -25.79 5.73
N ILE A 23 -11.53 -25.40 5.55
CA ILE A 23 -12.39 -24.79 6.56
C ILE A 23 -13.45 -25.81 7.01
N GLU A 24 -13.55 -26.08 8.31
CA GLU A 24 -14.47 -27.07 8.86
C GLU A 24 -15.94 -26.79 8.51
N SER A 25 -16.36 -25.52 8.60
CA SER A 25 -17.74 -25.11 8.25
C SER A 25 -18.10 -25.31 6.79
N LEU A 26 -17.11 -25.48 5.91
CA LEU A 26 -17.26 -25.80 4.48
C LEU A 26 -17.13 -27.31 4.19
N GLY A 27 -17.16 -28.16 5.23
CA GLY A 27 -16.93 -29.60 5.08
C GLY A 27 -15.49 -29.94 4.70
N ASN A 28 -14.54 -29.21 5.27
CA ASN A 28 -13.09 -29.31 4.98
C ASN A 28 -12.69 -29.00 3.52
N LYS A 29 -13.44 -28.12 2.89
CA LYS A 29 -13.04 -27.53 1.59
C LYS A 29 -12.30 -26.22 1.79
N THR A 30 -11.41 -25.90 0.88
CA THR A 30 -10.83 -24.56 0.77
C THR A 30 -11.87 -23.60 0.19
N ILE A 31 -11.60 -22.28 0.27
CA ILE A 31 -12.43 -21.25 -0.36
C ILE A 31 -12.56 -21.52 -1.87
N LEU A 32 -11.45 -21.79 -2.56
CA LEU A 32 -11.45 -22.10 -4.00
C LEU A 32 -12.26 -23.35 -4.36
N GLN A 33 -12.28 -24.37 -3.49
CA GLN A 33 -13.09 -25.56 -3.68
C GLN A 33 -14.59 -25.36 -3.40
N ALA A 34 -14.94 -24.34 -2.64
CA ALA A 34 -16.31 -24.04 -2.26
C ALA A 34 -16.97 -23.01 -3.21
N ALA A 35 -16.18 -22.14 -3.81
CA ALA A 35 -16.64 -21.11 -4.73
C ALA A 35 -17.10 -21.70 -6.08
N ASP A 36 -18.14 -21.10 -6.66
CA ASP A 36 -18.60 -21.41 -8.02
C ASP A 36 -17.82 -20.56 -9.04
N THR A 37 -16.85 -21.16 -9.71
CA THR A 37 -15.91 -20.48 -10.61
C THR A 37 -15.89 -21.10 -12.03
N PRO A 38 -17.02 -21.08 -12.77
CA PRO A 38 -17.17 -21.83 -14.02
C PRO A 38 -16.16 -21.42 -15.10
N PHE A 39 -15.75 -20.15 -15.15
CA PHE A 39 -14.77 -19.67 -16.13
C PHE A 39 -13.34 -20.10 -15.77
N LEU A 40 -12.94 -20.01 -14.49
CA LEU A 40 -11.65 -20.51 -14.01
C LEU A 40 -11.56 -22.03 -14.19
N ASP A 41 -12.63 -22.76 -13.91
CA ASP A 41 -12.73 -24.21 -14.12
C ASP A 41 -12.61 -24.61 -15.61
N MET A 42 -13.18 -23.80 -16.48
CA MET A 42 -13.05 -24.01 -17.92
C MET A 42 -11.61 -23.74 -18.38
N LEU A 43 -10.99 -22.67 -17.89
CA LEU A 43 -9.61 -22.32 -18.25
C LEU A 43 -8.62 -23.35 -17.71
N SER A 44 -8.79 -23.82 -16.47
CA SER A 44 -7.90 -24.80 -15.84
C SER A 44 -7.79 -26.10 -16.63
N LYS A 45 -8.89 -26.54 -17.28
CA LYS A 45 -8.91 -27.75 -18.14
C LYS A 45 -8.09 -27.60 -19.43
N LYS A 46 -7.68 -26.39 -19.80
CA LYS A 46 -6.95 -26.06 -21.03
C LYS A 46 -5.58 -25.43 -20.76
N SER A 47 -5.20 -25.33 -19.50
CA SER A 47 -4.01 -24.61 -19.05
C SER A 47 -3.00 -25.55 -18.39
N GLU A 48 -1.78 -25.09 -18.25
CA GLU A 48 -0.83 -25.64 -17.30
C GLU A 48 -1.11 -25.05 -15.91
N ILE A 49 -1.09 -25.88 -14.89
CA ILE A 49 -1.31 -25.49 -13.49
C ILE A 49 -0.04 -25.78 -12.71
N GLY A 50 0.35 -24.83 -11.86
CA GLY A 50 1.53 -24.97 -11.04
C GLY A 50 1.48 -24.10 -9.79
N MET A 51 2.43 -24.36 -8.88
CA MET A 51 2.67 -23.53 -7.71
C MET A 51 3.86 -22.61 -7.98
N VAL A 52 3.72 -21.35 -7.63
CA VAL A 52 4.79 -20.35 -7.76
C VAL A 52 5.16 -19.84 -6.36
N HIS A 53 6.44 -19.89 -6.04
CA HIS A 53 6.97 -19.34 -4.79
C HIS A 53 7.21 -17.83 -4.95
N THR A 54 6.24 -17.02 -4.57
CA THR A 54 6.26 -15.58 -4.80
C THR A 54 6.99 -14.79 -3.72
N VAL A 55 7.19 -15.37 -2.52
CA VAL A 55 7.93 -14.75 -1.42
C VAL A 55 9.24 -15.52 -1.21
N PRO A 56 10.40 -14.97 -1.55
CA PRO A 56 11.69 -15.65 -1.39
C PRO A 56 12.00 -15.99 0.08
N ASP A 57 12.69 -17.11 0.30
CA ASP A 57 13.10 -17.53 1.64
C ASP A 57 13.87 -16.44 2.39
N GLY A 58 13.46 -16.21 3.63
CA GLY A 58 14.05 -15.21 4.51
C GLY A 58 13.48 -13.80 4.38
N MET A 59 12.53 -13.57 3.46
CA MET A 59 11.77 -12.32 3.39
C MET A 59 10.43 -12.47 4.11
N ALA A 60 9.96 -11.36 4.69
CA ALA A 60 8.63 -11.31 5.28
C ALA A 60 7.56 -11.45 4.17
N PRO A 61 6.48 -12.22 4.41
CA PRO A 61 5.36 -12.28 3.47
C PRO A 61 4.65 -10.93 3.40
N GLY A 62 4.43 -10.47 2.16
CA GLY A 62 3.74 -9.21 1.91
C GLY A 62 3.43 -9.04 0.43
N SER A 63 2.36 -8.30 0.12
CA SER A 63 1.94 -8.03 -1.26
C SER A 63 3.00 -7.30 -2.08
N ASP A 64 3.85 -6.49 -1.43
CA ASP A 64 5.00 -5.83 -2.06
C ASP A 64 6.02 -6.84 -2.61
N THR A 65 6.46 -7.77 -1.78
CA THR A 65 7.40 -8.83 -2.14
C THR A 65 6.80 -9.75 -3.20
N ALA A 66 5.57 -10.21 -2.98
CA ALA A 66 4.90 -11.15 -3.86
C ALA A 66 4.65 -10.55 -5.26
N ASN A 67 4.14 -9.32 -5.34
CA ASN A 67 3.85 -8.67 -6.63
C ASN A 67 5.11 -8.31 -7.42
N LEU A 68 6.23 -7.94 -6.76
CA LEU A 68 7.53 -7.81 -7.42
C LEU A 68 7.94 -9.14 -8.09
N SER A 69 7.83 -10.26 -7.36
CA SER A 69 8.14 -11.59 -7.90
C SER A 69 7.28 -11.95 -9.10
N VAL A 70 5.95 -11.72 -9.03
CA VAL A 70 5.01 -12.00 -10.13
C VAL A 70 5.33 -11.18 -11.37
N LEU A 71 5.78 -9.93 -11.20
CA LEU A 71 6.26 -9.08 -12.30
C LEU A 71 7.67 -9.43 -12.80
N GLY A 72 8.31 -10.44 -12.18
CA GLY A 72 9.64 -10.91 -12.57
C GLY A 72 10.80 -10.08 -12.03
N TYR A 73 10.57 -9.24 -11.02
CA TYR A 73 11.62 -8.55 -10.29
C TYR A 73 11.97 -9.34 -9.02
N ASP A 74 13.24 -9.70 -8.86
CA ASP A 74 13.70 -10.38 -7.64
C ASP A 74 13.57 -9.43 -6.42
N PRO A 75 12.70 -9.72 -5.45
CA PRO A 75 12.53 -8.84 -4.30
C PRO A 75 13.80 -8.67 -3.47
N LYS A 76 14.70 -9.66 -3.46
CA LYS A 76 15.99 -9.55 -2.75
C LYS A 76 16.90 -8.46 -3.32
N ILE A 77 16.68 -8.11 -4.59
CA ILE A 77 17.46 -7.08 -5.29
C ILE A 77 16.72 -5.73 -5.29
N TYR A 78 15.41 -5.78 -5.54
CA TYR A 78 14.63 -4.60 -5.88
C TYR A 78 13.76 -4.06 -4.75
N TYR A 79 13.51 -4.85 -3.70
CA TYR A 79 12.70 -4.38 -2.59
C TYR A 79 13.52 -3.48 -1.65
N SER A 80 13.18 -2.21 -1.60
CA SER A 80 13.84 -1.20 -0.77
C SER A 80 12.95 -0.64 0.35
N GLY A 81 11.79 -1.26 0.57
CA GLY A 81 10.78 -0.84 1.53
C GLY A 81 9.46 -0.47 0.87
N ARG A 82 8.40 -0.44 1.65
CA ARG A 82 7.04 -0.12 1.19
C ARG A 82 6.85 1.37 0.94
N SER A 83 7.42 2.22 1.81
CA SER A 83 7.23 3.67 1.73
C SER A 83 7.66 4.30 0.41
N PRO A 84 8.79 3.91 -0.19
CA PRO A 84 9.17 4.43 -1.50
C PRO A 84 8.20 4.08 -2.63
N LEU A 85 7.62 2.89 -2.59
CA LEU A 85 6.61 2.47 -3.57
C LEU A 85 5.33 3.29 -3.43
N GLU A 86 4.89 3.52 -2.21
CA GLU A 86 3.73 4.39 -1.93
C GLU A 86 4.03 5.85 -2.33
N ALA A 87 5.24 6.35 -2.09
CA ALA A 87 5.66 7.66 -2.56
C ALA A 87 5.56 7.79 -4.08
N LEU A 88 6.07 6.80 -4.83
CA LEU A 88 5.96 6.78 -6.29
C LEU A 88 4.50 6.75 -6.77
N SER A 89 3.61 6.03 -6.08
CA SER A 89 2.19 5.91 -6.47
C SER A 89 1.46 7.25 -6.45
N ILE A 90 1.82 8.14 -5.56
CA ILE A 90 1.24 9.49 -5.44
C ILE A 90 2.07 10.56 -6.16
N GLY A 91 3.02 10.15 -6.99
CA GLY A 91 3.83 11.05 -7.82
C GLY A 91 4.87 11.85 -7.06
N VAL A 92 5.29 11.41 -5.87
CA VAL A 92 6.34 12.09 -5.09
C VAL A 92 7.69 11.90 -5.79
N PRO A 93 8.38 13.00 -6.15
CA PRO A 93 9.70 12.90 -6.77
C PRO A 93 10.73 12.42 -5.73
N MET A 94 11.54 11.44 -6.11
CA MET A 94 12.65 10.93 -5.30
C MET A 94 13.95 10.92 -6.12
N THR A 95 15.02 11.41 -5.52
CA THR A 95 16.39 11.19 -6.01
C THR A 95 16.96 9.89 -5.45
N ASP A 96 18.11 9.46 -5.93
CA ASP A 96 18.74 8.20 -5.48
C ASP A 96 19.32 8.29 -4.05
N THR A 97 19.43 9.50 -3.50
CA THR A 97 19.90 9.73 -2.12
C THR A 97 18.77 9.99 -1.13
N ASP A 98 17.52 9.99 -1.59
CA ASP A 98 16.36 10.25 -0.75
C ASP A 98 15.90 9.00 0.00
N ILE A 99 15.42 9.23 1.20
CA ILE A 99 14.72 8.22 1.99
C ILE A 99 13.25 8.60 2.07
N ALA A 100 12.37 7.70 1.64
CA ALA A 100 10.95 7.83 1.90
C ALA A 100 10.61 7.22 3.26
N LEU A 101 9.82 7.95 4.03
CA LEU A 101 9.25 7.55 5.30
C LEU A 101 7.72 7.56 5.17
N ARG A 102 7.05 6.58 5.73
CA ARG A 102 5.63 6.76 6.05
C ARG A 102 5.52 7.75 7.20
N CYS A 103 4.53 8.63 7.10
CA CYS A 103 4.17 9.58 8.13
C CYS A 103 2.68 9.39 8.42
N ASN A 104 2.36 8.66 9.49
CA ASN A 104 1.00 8.64 9.99
C ASN A 104 0.77 9.88 10.86
N ILE A 105 -0.42 10.45 10.81
CA ILE A 105 -0.86 11.35 11.88
C ILE A 105 -1.69 10.52 12.85
N VAL A 106 -1.11 10.28 14.04
CA VAL A 106 -1.61 9.35 15.05
C VAL A 106 -2.24 10.12 16.24
N THR A 107 -2.91 9.36 17.11
CA THR A 107 -3.40 9.87 18.40
C THR A 107 -2.44 9.47 19.50
N ILE A 108 -1.88 10.45 20.16
CA ILE A 108 -1.13 10.34 21.42
C ILE A 108 -1.99 10.87 22.55
N SER A 109 -1.92 10.28 23.75
CA SER A 109 -2.62 10.81 24.93
C SER A 109 -2.21 12.26 25.24
N GLU A 110 -3.08 12.99 25.91
CA GLU A 110 -2.86 14.39 26.29
C GLU A 110 -2.98 14.55 27.81
N GLU A 111 -2.21 13.74 28.56
CA GLU A 111 -2.17 13.80 30.02
C GLU A 111 -1.46 15.09 30.45
N GLU A 112 -2.14 15.92 31.22
CA GLU A 112 -1.65 17.23 31.64
C GLU A 112 -0.39 17.11 32.51
N GLY A 113 0.63 17.91 32.20
CA GLY A 113 1.91 17.89 32.91
C GLY A 113 2.83 16.74 32.63
N VAL A 114 2.40 15.81 31.75
CA VAL A 114 3.18 14.62 31.37
C VAL A 114 4.00 14.93 30.09
N PRO A 115 5.33 14.69 30.08
CA PRO A 115 6.15 14.88 28.89
C PRO A 115 5.71 14.00 27.72
N TYR A 116 6.02 14.41 26.47
CA TYR A 116 5.67 13.68 25.26
C TYR A 116 6.12 12.22 25.28
N GLU A 117 7.30 11.95 25.76
CA GLU A 117 7.92 10.63 25.86
C GLU A 117 7.16 9.70 26.81
N GLU A 118 6.49 10.26 27.81
CA GLU A 118 5.68 9.52 28.79
C GLU A 118 4.19 9.43 28.43
N GLN A 119 3.78 10.07 27.36
CA GLN A 119 2.44 9.91 26.79
C GLN A 119 2.24 8.50 26.24
N THR A 120 1.00 8.13 25.96
CA THR A 120 0.62 6.80 25.47
C THR A 120 0.16 6.88 24.02
N ILE A 121 0.55 5.91 23.19
CA ILE A 121 0.09 5.76 21.79
C ILE A 121 -1.32 5.16 21.83
N ILE A 122 -2.33 5.92 21.42
CA ILE A 122 -3.75 5.54 21.55
C ILE A 122 -4.29 4.91 20.28
N ASP A 123 -4.05 5.55 19.12
CA ASP A 123 -4.65 5.13 17.85
C ASP A 123 -3.73 5.50 16.70
N HIS A 124 -3.41 4.54 15.85
CA HIS A 124 -2.52 4.71 14.70
C HIS A 124 -3.20 5.40 13.51
N SER A 125 -4.53 5.48 13.51
CA SER A 125 -5.38 5.99 12.43
C SER A 125 -6.16 7.25 12.78
N SER A 126 -6.12 7.67 14.05
CA SER A 126 -6.89 8.81 14.57
C SER A 126 -8.39 8.71 14.24
N SER A 127 -9.02 7.55 14.56
CA SER A 127 -10.41 7.23 14.18
C SER A 127 -10.62 7.28 12.65
N GLU A 128 -9.66 6.77 11.90
CA GLU A 128 -9.64 6.78 10.43
C GLU A 128 -9.99 8.16 9.84
N ILE A 129 -9.24 9.17 10.29
CA ILE A 129 -9.44 10.56 9.89
C ILE A 129 -9.53 10.69 8.36
N SER A 130 -10.46 11.52 7.89
CA SER A 130 -10.62 11.79 6.45
C SER A 130 -9.36 12.43 5.84
N THR A 131 -9.12 12.20 4.56
CA THR A 131 -8.01 12.84 3.83
C THR A 131 -8.10 14.36 3.87
N GLU A 132 -9.31 14.91 3.79
CA GLU A 132 -9.55 16.35 3.84
C GLU A 132 -9.12 16.94 5.20
N ASP A 133 -9.63 16.38 6.29
CA ASP A 133 -9.28 16.83 7.64
C ASP A 133 -7.78 16.67 7.92
N CYS A 134 -7.21 15.53 7.52
CA CYS A 134 -5.80 15.29 7.74
C CYS A 134 -4.90 16.21 6.90
N GLY A 135 -5.36 16.59 5.70
CA GLY A 135 -4.67 17.57 4.86
C GLY A 135 -4.53 18.93 5.54
N ILE A 136 -5.56 19.37 6.28
CA ILE A 136 -5.51 20.62 7.06
C ILE A 136 -4.44 20.53 8.17
N LEU A 137 -4.38 19.40 8.87
CA LEU A 137 -3.39 19.17 9.94
C LEU A 137 -1.97 19.04 9.39
N LEU A 138 -1.81 18.32 8.28
CA LEU A 138 -0.51 18.17 7.62
C LEU A 138 0.01 19.51 7.12
N GLU A 139 -0.85 20.40 6.63
CA GLU A 139 -0.44 21.74 6.21
C GLU A 139 0.06 22.58 7.39
N ALA A 140 -0.53 22.42 8.58
CA ALA A 140 -0.02 23.07 9.79
C ALA A 140 1.39 22.55 10.16
N VAL A 141 1.62 21.24 10.03
CA VAL A 141 2.93 20.63 10.22
C VAL A 141 3.93 21.13 9.18
N ARG A 142 3.56 21.16 7.91
CA ARG A 142 4.42 21.62 6.80
C ARG A 142 4.94 23.03 7.04
N LYS A 143 4.08 23.95 7.43
CA LYS A 143 4.46 25.36 7.67
C LYS A 143 5.58 25.52 8.69
N GLU A 144 5.63 24.65 9.69
CA GLU A 144 6.56 24.76 10.80
C GLU A 144 7.77 23.82 10.69
N LEU A 145 7.62 22.66 10.04
CA LEU A 145 8.62 21.62 10.06
C LEU A 145 9.25 21.31 8.68
N GLU A 146 8.57 21.67 7.57
CA GLU A 146 9.13 21.45 6.24
C GLU A 146 10.35 22.36 6.02
N ASN A 147 11.41 21.80 5.44
CA ASN A 147 12.65 22.50 5.14
C ASN A 147 13.36 21.83 3.94
N ASP A 148 14.61 22.19 3.65
CA ASP A 148 15.37 21.62 2.54
C ASP A 148 15.76 20.16 2.74
N ILE A 149 15.66 19.65 3.97
CA ILE A 149 16.00 18.25 4.30
C ILE A 149 14.76 17.37 4.34
N PHE A 150 13.62 17.90 4.81
CA PHE A 150 12.39 17.14 4.99
C PHE A 150 11.23 17.78 4.22
N LYS A 151 10.56 16.98 3.39
CA LYS A 151 9.38 17.35 2.62
C LYS A 151 8.22 16.43 2.96
N PHE A 152 7.03 17.01 3.17
CA PHE A 152 5.82 16.27 3.51
C PHE A 152 4.85 16.25 2.33
N TYR A 153 4.28 15.09 2.06
CA TYR A 153 3.34 14.87 0.96
C TYR A 153 2.06 14.22 1.47
N LEU A 154 0.93 14.80 1.09
CA LEU A 154 -0.38 14.31 1.44
C LEU A 154 -0.64 12.96 0.74
N GLY A 155 -1.00 11.96 1.52
CA GLY A 155 -1.47 10.68 1.06
C GLY A 155 -2.97 10.52 1.31
N THR A 156 -3.39 9.34 1.72
CA THR A 156 -4.81 9.00 1.95
C THR A 156 -5.10 8.82 3.44
N SER A 157 -6.17 9.45 3.94
CA SER A 157 -6.59 9.36 5.34
C SER A 157 -5.44 9.79 6.27
N TYR A 158 -5.09 8.99 7.24
CA TYR A 158 -4.01 9.22 8.21
C TYR A 158 -2.60 8.93 7.67
N ARG A 159 -2.48 8.38 6.45
CA ARG A 159 -1.23 7.88 5.85
C ARG A 159 -0.65 8.89 4.87
N HIS A 160 0.50 9.42 5.20
CA HIS A 160 1.23 10.39 4.39
C HIS A 160 2.64 9.93 4.13
N CYS A 161 3.36 10.65 3.28
CA CYS A 161 4.75 10.41 2.97
C CYS A 161 5.62 11.60 3.40
N THR A 162 6.80 11.29 3.92
CA THR A 162 7.85 12.28 4.16
C THR A 162 9.09 11.86 3.40
N ILE A 163 9.67 12.76 2.63
CA ILE A 163 10.98 12.57 2.00
C ILE A 163 12.04 13.21 2.87
N TRP A 164 13.05 12.43 3.18
CA TRP A 164 14.25 12.85 3.88
C TRP A 164 15.42 12.91 2.91
N HIS A 165 15.76 14.11 2.44
CA HIS A 165 16.86 14.33 1.50
C HIS A 165 18.20 14.00 2.13
N ASN A 166 19.01 13.21 1.41
CA ASN A 166 20.32 12.73 1.87
C ASN A 166 20.24 12.02 3.24
N GLY A 167 19.13 11.36 3.52
CA GLY A 167 18.91 10.61 4.74
C GLY A 167 19.60 9.24 4.73
N SER A 168 19.26 8.44 5.73
CA SER A 168 19.71 7.03 5.82
C SER A 168 18.56 6.14 6.22
N VAL A 169 18.59 4.88 5.78
CA VAL A 169 17.62 3.88 6.25
C VAL A 169 17.90 3.61 7.72
N VAL A 170 16.92 3.88 8.57
CA VAL A 170 16.99 3.73 10.01
C VAL A 170 15.88 2.81 10.51
N LYS A 171 16.11 2.17 11.64
CA LYS A 171 15.08 1.34 12.28
C LYS A 171 14.01 2.25 12.88
N LEU A 172 12.77 2.01 12.51
CA LEU A 172 11.59 2.76 12.97
C LEU A 172 10.51 1.77 13.37
N THR A 173 9.70 2.13 14.35
CA THR A 173 8.65 1.27 14.89
C THR A 173 7.30 1.62 14.24
N PRO A 174 6.58 0.66 13.62
CA PRO A 174 5.24 0.90 13.12
C PRO A 174 4.27 1.26 14.26
N PRO A 175 3.42 2.28 14.13
CA PRO A 175 2.56 2.72 15.23
C PRO A 175 1.48 1.71 15.61
N HIS A 176 1.04 0.86 14.68
CA HIS A 176 0.04 -0.19 14.95
C HIS A 176 0.57 -1.35 15.80
N ASP A 177 1.88 -1.53 15.88
CA ASP A 177 2.53 -2.58 16.70
C ASP A 177 2.66 -2.18 18.18
N VAL A 178 2.46 -0.90 18.49
CA VAL A 178 2.80 -0.33 19.81
C VAL A 178 1.65 0.44 20.46
N LEU A 179 0.42 0.14 20.06
CA LEU A 179 -0.77 0.73 20.69
C LEU A 179 -0.82 0.39 22.18
N GLY A 180 -1.18 1.37 23.01
CA GLY A 180 -1.21 1.24 24.46
C GLY A 180 0.14 1.36 25.15
N GLN A 181 1.24 1.49 24.40
CA GLN A 181 2.60 1.65 24.95
C GLN A 181 2.98 3.12 25.09
N LYS A 182 3.99 3.38 25.91
CA LYS A 182 4.58 4.72 26.03
C LYS A 182 5.33 5.11 24.76
N VAL A 183 5.29 6.43 24.45
CA VAL A 183 5.94 6.99 23.26
C VAL A 183 7.45 6.84 23.30
N GLY A 184 8.09 7.15 24.42
CA GLY A 184 9.55 7.26 24.56
C GLY A 184 10.33 6.02 24.09
N PRO A 185 10.02 4.80 24.54
CA PRO A 185 10.71 3.59 24.10
C PRO A 185 10.58 3.27 22.61
N ASN A 186 9.61 3.87 21.94
CA ASN A 186 9.27 3.61 20.54
C ASN A 186 9.71 4.73 19.59
N LEU A 187 10.33 5.78 20.12
CA LEU A 187 10.86 6.89 19.32
C LEU A 187 12.10 6.47 18.52
N PRO A 188 12.33 7.10 17.36
CA PRO A 188 13.54 6.92 16.57
C PRO A 188 14.80 7.27 17.39
N GLU A 189 15.91 6.55 17.16
CA GLU A 189 17.23 6.95 17.67
C GLU A 189 17.71 8.24 16.98
N THR A 190 17.28 8.49 15.75
CA THR A 190 17.63 9.68 14.98
C THR A 190 16.99 10.92 15.60
N GLU A 191 17.81 11.82 16.10
CA GLU A 191 17.40 13.02 16.84
C GLU A 191 16.46 13.91 16.01
N SER A 192 16.78 14.15 14.74
CA SER A 192 15.95 15.02 13.89
C SER A 192 14.52 14.49 13.71
N LEU A 193 14.37 13.17 13.55
CA LEU A 193 13.04 12.54 13.43
C LEU A 193 12.28 12.62 14.76
N ARG A 194 12.96 12.33 15.87
CA ARG A 194 12.38 12.40 17.21
C ARG A 194 11.90 13.82 17.55
N GLU A 195 12.70 14.82 17.26
CA GLU A 195 12.35 16.23 17.48
C GLU A 195 11.17 16.68 16.61
N MET A 196 11.10 16.23 15.36
CA MET A 196 9.96 16.52 14.49
C MET A 196 8.67 15.86 15.01
N MET A 197 8.72 14.64 15.50
CA MET A 197 7.54 13.98 16.10
C MET A 197 7.05 14.79 17.31
N LYS A 198 7.96 15.16 18.21
CA LYS A 198 7.65 15.96 19.38
C LYS A 198 7.08 17.35 19.03
N LYS A 199 7.69 18.04 18.09
CA LYS A 199 7.21 19.36 17.61
C LYS A 199 5.85 19.24 16.92
N SER A 200 5.62 18.19 16.14
CA SER A 200 4.31 17.97 15.52
C SER A 200 3.20 17.83 16.56
N TYR A 201 3.47 17.16 17.69
CA TYR A 201 2.53 17.07 18.80
C TYR A 201 2.20 18.45 19.39
N GLU A 202 3.20 19.29 19.60
CA GLU A 202 2.98 20.67 20.10
C GLU A 202 2.15 21.53 19.11
N ILE A 203 2.35 21.34 17.80
CA ILE A 203 1.58 22.04 16.76
C ILE A 203 0.12 21.55 16.74
N LEU A 204 -0.08 20.24 16.83
CA LEU A 204 -1.37 19.60 16.51
C LEU A 204 -2.29 19.44 17.71
N LYS A 205 -1.78 19.24 18.94
CA LYS A 205 -2.60 18.96 20.13
C LYS A 205 -3.69 20.00 20.40
N ASN A 206 -3.41 21.29 20.11
CA ASN A 206 -4.33 22.40 20.30
C ASN A 206 -4.89 22.96 18.98
N HIS A 207 -4.68 22.28 17.85
CA HIS A 207 -5.22 22.71 16.58
C HIS A 207 -6.76 22.77 16.62
N PRO A 208 -7.41 23.82 16.08
CA PRO A 208 -8.87 23.96 16.12
C PRO A 208 -9.64 22.72 15.65
N LEU A 209 -9.17 22.07 14.59
CA LEU A 209 -9.77 20.84 14.08
C LEU A 209 -9.73 19.70 15.12
N ASN A 210 -8.63 19.53 15.84
CA ASN A 210 -8.51 18.50 16.89
C ASN A 210 -9.40 18.83 18.10
N ILE A 211 -9.60 20.11 18.43
CA ILE A 211 -10.56 20.53 19.45
C ILE A 211 -11.99 20.14 19.04
N GLU A 212 -12.37 20.35 17.77
CA GLU A 212 -13.68 19.95 17.26
C GLU A 212 -13.83 18.42 17.18
N ARG A 213 -12.78 17.69 16.81
CA ARG A 213 -12.79 16.22 16.81
C ARG A 213 -13.06 15.67 18.22
N LYS A 214 -12.36 16.19 19.23
CA LYS A 214 -12.57 15.80 20.63
C LYS A 214 -14.01 16.09 21.11
N LYS A 215 -14.60 17.22 20.74
CA LYS A 215 -16.01 17.52 21.04
C LYS A 215 -16.99 16.54 20.42
N LYS A 216 -16.65 15.97 19.25
CA LYS A 216 -17.44 14.94 18.55
C LYS A 216 -17.16 13.53 19.06
N GLY A 217 -16.32 13.34 20.07
CA GLY A 217 -15.93 12.02 20.58
C GLY A 217 -14.98 11.23 19.68
N LEU A 218 -14.34 11.91 18.72
CA LEU A 218 -13.33 11.31 17.84
C LEU A 218 -11.92 11.52 18.41
N ASN A 219 -11.04 10.59 18.15
CA ASN A 219 -9.64 10.70 18.53
C ASN A 219 -8.99 11.89 17.80
N PRO A 220 -8.24 12.79 18.52
CA PRO A 220 -7.48 13.84 17.88
C PRO A 220 -6.32 13.25 17.06
N ALA A 221 -6.04 13.81 15.91
CA ALA A 221 -4.88 13.47 15.12
C ALA A 221 -3.74 14.44 15.49
N ASN A 222 -3.00 14.13 16.57
CA ASN A 222 -2.20 15.12 17.29
C ASN A 222 -0.69 14.93 17.23
N SER A 223 -0.18 13.92 16.50
CA SER A 223 1.27 13.73 16.32
C SER A 223 1.60 13.05 15.02
N CYS A 224 2.65 13.51 14.32
CA CYS A 224 3.26 12.73 13.25
C CYS A 224 4.01 11.54 13.84
N TRP A 225 3.96 10.40 13.12
CA TRP A 225 4.70 9.20 13.46
C TRP A 225 5.41 8.67 12.22
N PHE A 226 6.76 8.70 12.24
CA PHE A 226 7.57 8.24 11.11
C PHE A 226 7.90 6.76 11.25
N TRP A 227 7.78 6.02 10.14
CA TRP A 227 8.12 4.61 10.08
C TRP A 227 8.36 4.12 8.65
N GLY A 228 8.82 2.88 8.49
CA GLY A 228 8.94 2.24 7.18
C GLY A 228 9.95 2.91 6.24
N ALA A 229 11.12 3.33 6.74
CA ALA A 229 12.15 3.96 5.94
C ALA A 229 12.62 3.08 4.78
N GLY A 230 12.76 3.68 3.58
CA GLY A 230 13.29 2.99 2.41
C GLY A 230 13.87 3.93 1.36
N THR A 231 14.76 3.39 0.54
CA THR A 231 15.38 4.09 -0.59
C THR A 231 14.51 4.01 -1.83
N LYS A 232 14.70 4.92 -2.79
CA LYS A 232 14.06 4.85 -4.10
C LYS A 232 14.27 3.47 -4.73
N PRO A 233 13.20 2.78 -5.17
CA PRO A 233 13.35 1.50 -5.84
C PRO A 233 14.11 1.66 -7.16
N ALA A 234 15.14 0.85 -7.36
CA ALA A 234 15.95 0.86 -8.57
C ALA A 234 15.42 -0.15 -9.60
N LEU A 235 14.09 -0.18 -9.81
CA LEU A 235 13.46 -1.08 -10.78
C LEU A 235 13.93 -0.73 -12.20
N SER A 236 14.41 -1.74 -12.93
CA SER A 236 14.63 -1.59 -14.37
C SER A 236 13.29 -1.44 -15.09
N SER A 237 13.28 -0.73 -16.21
CA SER A 237 12.06 -0.58 -17.01
C SER A 237 11.52 -1.95 -17.43
N PHE A 238 10.20 -2.16 -17.25
CA PHE A 238 9.51 -3.38 -17.65
C PHE A 238 9.62 -3.60 -19.17
N GLU A 239 9.53 -2.52 -19.95
CA GLU A 239 9.67 -2.59 -21.40
C GLU A 239 11.10 -2.97 -21.83
N GLU A 240 12.14 -2.39 -21.22
CA GLU A 240 13.52 -2.78 -21.48
C GLU A 240 13.80 -4.24 -21.10
N LYS A 241 13.25 -4.69 -19.97
CA LYS A 241 13.41 -6.06 -19.46
C LYS A 241 12.71 -7.11 -20.31
N THR A 242 11.50 -6.82 -20.81
CA THR A 242 10.61 -7.82 -21.42
C THR A 242 10.40 -7.60 -22.92
N GLY A 243 10.71 -6.43 -23.43
CA GLY A 243 10.34 -5.99 -24.79
C GLY A 243 8.83 -5.75 -24.94
N LYS A 244 8.09 -5.53 -23.85
CA LYS A 244 6.63 -5.39 -23.82
C LYS A 244 6.23 -4.11 -23.11
N LYS A 245 5.34 -3.34 -23.73
CA LYS A 245 4.72 -2.18 -23.09
C LYS A 245 3.64 -2.65 -22.14
N GLY A 246 3.81 -2.37 -20.84
CA GLY A 246 2.96 -2.88 -19.77
C GLY A 246 2.03 -1.84 -19.17
N VAL A 247 0.90 -2.29 -18.66
CA VAL A 247 -0.06 -1.47 -17.91
C VAL A 247 -0.50 -2.19 -16.63
N MET A 248 -0.68 -1.41 -15.56
CA MET A 248 -1.20 -1.86 -14.27
C MET A 248 -2.64 -1.36 -14.08
N ILE A 249 -3.52 -2.24 -13.64
CA ILE A 249 -4.91 -1.96 -13.28
C ILE A 249 -5.11 -2.44 -11.84
N SER A 250 -4.92 -1.53 -10.88
CA SER A 250 -5.03 -1.82 -9.45
C SER A 250 -5.66 -0.66 -8.70
N ALA A 251 -6.40 -0.96 -7.64
CA ALA A 251 -6.88 0.02 -6.67
C ALA A 251 -5.83 0.31 -5.58
N VAL A 252 -4.86 -0.57 -5.41
CA VAL A 252 -3.88 -0.53 -4.32
C VAL A 252 -2.68 0.34 -4.69
N ASP A 253 -2.38 1.34 -3.88
CA ASP A 253 -1.31 2.31 -4.15
C ASP A 253 0.06 1.65 -4.25
N LEU A 254 0.31 0.62 -3.45
CA LEU A 254 1.54 -0.16 -3.51
C LEU A 254 1.84 -0.70 -4.91
N LEU A 255 0.84 -1.29 -5.58
CA LEU A 255 1.01 -1.83 -6.92
C LEU A 255 1.14 -0.73 -7.98
N LYS A 256 0.41 0.37 -7.82
CA LYS A 256 0.59 1.56 -8.66
C LYS A 256 2.02 2.09 -8.56
N GLY A 257 2.60 2.09 -7.35
CA GLY A 257 3.98 2.48 -7.11
C GLY A 257 4.99 1.54 -7.77
N ILE A 258 4.77 0.22 -7.71
CA ILE A 258 5.59 -0.76 -8.44
C ILE A 258 5.54 -0.48 -9.94
N ALA A 259 4.35 -0.24 -10.49
CA ALA A 259 4.18 0.09 -11.91
C ALA A 259 4.96 1.34 -12.31
N VAL A 260 4.81 2.44 -11.55
CA VAL A 260 5.58 3.68 -11.79
C VAL A 260 7.08 3.42 -11.73
N GLY A 261 7.55 2.70 -10.70
CA GLY A 261 8.96 2.34 -10.55
C GLY A 261 9.50 1.49 -11.69
N ALA A 262 8.67 0.63 -12.27
CA ALA A 262 8.97 -0.23 -13.42
C ALA A 262 8.71 0.44 -14.78
N GLY A 263 8.34 1.71 -14.83
CA GLY A 263 8.02 2.43 -16.07
C GLY A 263 6.78 1.89 -16.79
N MET A 264 5.86 1.26 -16.07
CA MET A 264 4.54 0.86 -16.58
C MET A 264 3.52 1.97 -16.34
N ASP A 265 2.53 2.07 -17.22
CA ASP A 265 1.41 3.00 -17.02
C ASP A 265 0.39 2.43 -16.03
N ASN A 266 -0.31 3.31 -15.30
CA ASN A 266 -1.42 2.96 -14.43
C ASN A 266 -2.75 3.39 -15.07
N ILE A 267 -3.72 2.48 -15.18
CA ILE A 267 -5.09 2.82 -15.55
C ILE A 267 -5.94 2.90 -14.29
N ILE A 268 -6.51 4.08 -14.06
CA ILE A 268 -7.44 4.31 -12.95
C ILE A 268 -8.85 3.98 -13.44
N VAL A 269 -9.47 3.01 -12.79
CA VAL A 269 -10.83 2.57 -13.11
C VAL A 269 -11.82 3.18 -12.12
N PRO A 270 -12.80 3.97 -12.57
CA PRO A 270 -13.82 4.51 -11.67
C PRO A 270 -14.57 3.41 -10.91
N GLY A 271 -14.70 3.58 -9.59
CA GLY A 271 -15.35 2.60 -8.71
C GLY A 271 -14.52 1.35 -8.42
N ALA A 272 -13.25 1.30 -8.88
CA ALA A 272 -12.33 0.27 -8.44
C ALA A 272 -11.72 0.63 -7.08
N ASP A 273 -11.90 -0.26 -6.13
CA ASP A 273 -11.35 -0.18 -4.77
C ASP A 273 -10.82 -1.55 -4.33
N GLY A 274 -10.43 -1.71 -3.06
CA GLY A 274 -9.98 -2.99 -2.49
C GLY A 274 -11.12 -3.85 -1.94
N THR A 275 -12.37 -3.40 -2.01
CA THR A 275 -13.50 -4.06 -1.35
C THR A 275 -14.17 -5.14 -2.21
N LEU A 276 -15.10 -5.89 -1.58
CA LEU A 276 -15.95 -6.86 -2.26
C LEU A 276 -16.76 -6.26 -3.43
N HIS A 277 -17.06 -4.98 -3.37
CA HIS A 277 -17.89 -4.27 -4.35
C HIS A 277 -17.08 -3.51 -5.41
N THR A 278 -15.78 -3.78 -5.50
CA THR A 278 -14.91 -3.19 -6.53
C THR A 278 -15.48 -3.37 -7.94
N ASN A 279 -15.17 -2.45 -8.84
CA ASN A 279 -15.63 -2.51 -10.22
C ASN A 279 -14.85 -3.56 -11.04
N TYR A 280 -15.20 -4.85 -10.90
CA TYR A 280 -14.57 -5.97 -11.62
C TYR A 280 -14.68 -5.81 -13.14
N GLU A 281 -15.87 -5.52 -13.64
CA GLU A 281 -16.13 -5.34 -15.08
C GLU A 281 -15.32 -4.17 -15.65
N GLY A 282 -15.27 -3.06 -14.93
CA GLY A 282 -14.46 -1.90 -15.32
C GLY A 282 -12.97 -2.24 -15.44
N LYS A 283 -12.42 -3.05 -14.52
CA LYS A 283 -11.04 -3.53 -14.58
C LYS A 283 -10.80 -4.41 -15.80
N ALA A 284 -11.70 -5.35 -16.09
CA ALA A 284 -11.62 -6.22 -17.26
C ALA A 284 -11.70 -5.42 -18.58
N ASN A 285 -12.66 -4.50 -18.70
CA ASN A 285 -12.83 -3.65 -19.88
C ASN A 285 -11.63 -2.73 -20.10
N ALA A 286 -11.03 -2.20 -19.04
CA ALA A 286 -9.82 -1.39 -19.11
C ALA A 286 -8.63 -2.20 -19.69
N ALA A 287 -8.46 -3.45 -19.26
CA ALA A 287 -7.42 -4.33 -19.80
C ALA A 287 -7.66 -4.68 -21.27
N ILE A 288 -8.90 -5.02 -21.64
CA ILE A 288 -9.27 -5.32 -23.03
C ILE A 288 -8.93 -4.12 -23.91
N LYS A 289 -9.40 -2.93 -23.53
CA LYS A 289 -9.13 -1.69 -24.28
C LYS A 289 -7.63 -1.42 -24.41
N ALA A 290 -6.88 -1.51 -23.33
CA ALA A 290 -5.45 -1.29 -23.33
C ALA A 290 -4.72 -2.21 -24.33
N LEU A 291 -5.08 -3.49 -24.35
CA LEU A 291 -4.43 -4.49 -25.19
C LEU A 291 -4.86 -4.46 -26.66
N THR A 292 -6.14 -4.07 -26.93
CA THR A 292 -6.69 -4.12 -28.30
C THR A 292 -6.65 -2.78 -29.02
N GLU A 293 -6.73 -1.65 -28.29
CA GLU A 293 -6.89 -0.32 -28.86
C GLU A 293 -5.71 0.62 -28.52
N ASP A 294 -5.23 0.60 -27.27
CA ASP A 294 -4.26 1.60 -26.76
C ASP A 294 -2.79 1.18 -26.98
N GLY A 295 -2.54 0.00 -27.60
CA GLY A 295 -1.21 -0.43 -28.04
C GLY A 295 -0.34 -1.06 -26.94
N TYR A 296 -0.89 -1.45 -25.80
CA TYR A 296 -0.16 -2.21 -24.78
C TYR A 296 -0.03 -3.68 -25.18
N ASP A 297 1.02 -4.32 -24.68
CA ASP A 297 1.32 -5.74 -24.90
C ASP A 297 1.04 -6.61 -23.68
N PHE A 298 1.06 -6.00 -22.51
CA PHE A 298 0.92 -6.65 -21.20
C PHE A 298 -0.04 -5.85 -20.32
N ALA A 299 -1.00 -6.53 -19.70
CA ALA A 299 -1.89 -5.97 -18.70
C ALA A 299 -1.82 -6.78 -17.40
N TYR A 300 -1.62 -6.09 -16.29
CA TYR A 300 -1.67 -6.66 -14.95
C TYR A 300 -2.94 -6.16 -14.24
N ILE A 301 -3.87 -7.07 -14.00
CA ILE A 301 -5.13 -6.79 -13.31
C ILE A 301 -5.01 -7.33 -11.89
N HIS A 302 -5.11 -6.46 -10.91
CA HIS A 302 -5.08 -6.81 -9.50
C HIS A 302 -6.46 -6.68 -8.86
N VAL A 303 -6.88 -7.71 -8.15
CA VAL A 303 -8.13 -7.76 -7.38
C VAL A 303 -7.82 -8.10 -5.94
N GLU A 304 -7.91 -7.10 -5.05
CA GLU A 304 -7.62 -7.19 -3.62
C GLU A 304 -8.75 -7.85 -2.82
N ALA A 305 -9.96 -7.84 -3.34
CA ALA A 305 -11.17 -8.21 -2.59
C ALA A 305 -11.08 -9.55 -1.84
N PRO A 306 -10.54 -10.66 -2.38
CA PRO A 306 -10.46 -11.92 -1.62
C PRO A 306 -9.53 -11.82 -0.41
N ASP A 307 -8.43 -11.05 -0.51
CA ASP A 307 -7.49 -10.82 0.59
C ASP A 307 -8.15 -10.01 1.71
N GLU A 308 -8.78 -8.91 1.35
CA GLU A 308 -9.49 -8.02 2.29
C GLU A 308 -10.61 -8.78 3.05
N MET A 309 -11.35 -9.65 2.35
CA MET A 309 -12.36 -10.49 3.00
C MET A 309 -11.73 -11.56 3.91
N GLY A 310 -10.53 -12.03 3.57
CA GLY A 310 -9.72 -12.89 4.42
C GLY A 310 -9.30 -12.19 5.72
N HIS A 311 -8.79 -10.97 5.64
CA HIS A 311 -8.45 -10.15 6.80
C HIS A 311 -9.65 -9.87 7.72
N GLN A 312 -10.86 -9.76 7.16
CA GLN A 312 -12.10 -9.62 7.93
C GLN A 312 -12.59 -10.94 8.54
N GLY A 313 -11.95 -12.07 8.27
CA GLY A 313 -12.35 -13.40 8.76
C GLY A 313 -13.72 -13.86 8.23
N SER A 314 -14.16 -13.36 7.07
CA SER A 314 -15.49 -13.65 6.54
C SER A 314 -15.43 -14.67 5.41
N VAL A 315 -15.71 -15.93 5.74
CA VAL A 315 -15.75 -17.07 4.80
C VAL A 315 -16.70 -16.80 3.64
N GLU A 316 -17.95 -16.42 3.94
CA GLU A 316 -18.99 -16.18 2.93
C GLU A 316 -18.60 -15.05 1.96
N ARG A 317 -18.11 -13.93 2.49
CA ARG A 317 -17.70 -12.78 1.68
C ARG A 317 -16.46 -13.09 0.85
N LYS A 318 -15.53 -13.89 1.36
CA LYS A 318 -14.35 -14.32 0.61
C LYS A 318 -14.72 -15.25 -0.54
N ILE A 319 -15.62 -16.21 -0.34
CA ILE A 319 -16.21 -17.03 -1.43
C ILE A 319 -16.78 -16.11 -2.50
N LYS A 320 -17.61 -15.12 -2.09
CA LYS A 320 -18.24 -14.20 -3.03
C LYS A 320 -17.22 -13.35 -3.80
N ALA A 321 -16.13 -12.93 -3.16
CA ALA A 321 -15.06 -12.20 -3.82
C ALA A 321 -14.35 -13.04 -4.89
N VAL A 322 -14.14 -14.32 -4.62
CA VAL A 322 -13.56 -15.29 -5.57
C VAL A 322 -14.50 -15.58 -6.74
N GLU A 323 -15.81 -15.70 -6.49
CA GLU A 323 -16.82 -15.90 -7.53
C GLU A 323 -17.00 -14.70 -8.47
N ASN A 324 -16.76 -13.49 -7.95
CA ASN A 324 -16.86 -12.26 -8.72
C ASN A 324 -15.63 -11.99 -9.62
N LEU A 325 -14.51 -12.66 -9.37
CA LEU A 325 -13.28 -12.55 -10.16
C LEU A 325 -13.40 -13.27 -11.51
#